data_f014260a8bc39580e76b916ea5782834
#
_entry.id   f014260a8bc39580e76b916ea5782834
#
_cell.length_a   1.000
_cell.length_b   1.000
_cell.length_c   1.000
_cell.angle_alpha   90.00
_cell.angle_beta   90.00
_cell.angle_gamma   90.00
#
_symmetry.space_group_name_H-M   'P 1'
#
loop_
_entity.id
_entity.type
_entity.pdbx_description
1 polymer ?
#
loop_
_entity_poly.entity_id
_entity_poly.type
_entity_poly.pdbx_seq_one_letter_code
_entity_poly.pdbx_strand_id
1 'polypeptide(L)'
;MIKYIILLLILILVIYSFLPCTNYTEGFEDTELIENYKSVDSTKRLIRKVKDVFDSGDVNYWIHTEALLGAVDYKTIHPWGDNIDFCILDRDEKDLINLKKILEKKNLGISEFFAGYRIYELNGMELPKADYRYPFINILIFTESEDKIIIKS
;
A
#
# COMPACT_ATOMS: atom_id res chain seq x y z
N MET A 1 -52.38 25.29 -3.02
CA MET A 1 -51.57 24.21 -3.57
C MET A 1 -50.06 24.45 -3.41
N ILE A 2 -49.49 25.56 -3.92
CA ILE A 2 -48.02 25.84 -3.85
C ILE A 2 -47.45 25.81 -2.43
N LYS A 3 -48.15 26.35 -1.43
CA LYS A 3 -47.71 26.31 -0.01
C LYS A 3 -47.48 24.89 0.54
N TYR A 4 -48.34 23.94 0.17
CA TYR A 4 -48.22 22.54 0.62
C TYR A 4 -47.08 21.83 -0.10
N ILE A 5 -46.78 22.19 -1.35
CA ILE A 5 -45.63 21.64 -2.07
C ILE A 5 -44.32 22.12 -1.45
N ILE A 6 -44.23 23.41 -1.10
CA ILE A 6 -43.07 23.98 -0.41
C ILE A 6 -42.85 23.33 0.95
N LEU A 7 -43.93 23.13 1.73
CA LEU A 7 -43.88 22.50 3.03
C LEU A 7 -43.40 21.02 2.94
N LEU A 8 -43.85 20.30 1.92
CA LEU A 8 -43.43 18.92 1.63
C LEU A 8 -41.95 18.85 1.26
N LEU A 9 -41.46 19.77 0.44
CA LEU A 9 -40.04 19.84 0.07
C LEU A 9 -39.14 20.16 1.27
N ILE A 10 -39.57 21.06 2.14
CA ILE A 10 -38.85 21.36 3.40
C ILE A 10 -38.82 20.11 4.30
N LEU A 11 -39.93 19.41 4.42
CA LEU A 11 -40.01 18.20 5.22
C LEU A 11 -39.08 17.10 4.69
N ILE A 12 -39.02 16.92 3.36
CA ILE A 12 -38.12 15.98 2.71
C ILE A 12 -36.66 16.36 2.98
N LEU A 13 -36.28 17.64 2.87
CA LEU A 13 -34.91 18.10 3.17
C LEU A 13 -34.54 17.87 4.64
N VAL A 14 -35.47 18.09 5.57
CA VAL A 14 -35.26 17.82 7.00
C VAL A 14 -35.09 16.33 7.25
N ILE A 15 -35.91 15.48 6.64
CA ILE A 15 -35.77 14.02 6.75
C ILE A 15 -34.42 13.57 6.18
N TYR A 16 -33.99 14.13 5.03
CA TYR A 16 -32.67 13.83 4.44
C TYR A 16 -31.49 14.24 5.34
N SER A 17 -31.65 15.34 6.11
CA SER A 17 -30.60 15.78 7.05
C SER A 17 -30.52 14.91 8.33
N PHE A 18 -31.56 14.16 8.64
CA PHE A 18 -31.59 13.19 9.76
C PHE A 18 -31.35 11.75 9.33
N LEU A 19 -31.32 11.45 8.04
CA LEU A 19 -30.82 10.15 7.59
C LEU A 19 -29.35 10.07 8.02
N PRO A 20 -28.97 9.08 8.82
CA PRO A 20 -27.56 8.89 9.12
C PRO A 20 -26.88 8.74 7.76
N CYS A 21 -25.91 9.61 7.50
CA CYS A 21 -24.94 9.37 6.45
C CYS A 21 -24.39 7.99 6.80
N THR A 22 -24.86 6.95 6.12
CA THR A 22 -24.22 5.66 6.21
C THR A 22 -22.84 5.93 5.62
N ASN A 23 -21.92 6.29 6.53
CA ASN A 23 -20.51 6.19 6.23
C ASN A 23 -20.36 4.76 5.71
N TYR A 24 -20.19 4.65 4.41
CA TYR A 24 -19.71 3.43 3.80
C TYR A 24 -18.28 3.28 4.32
N THR A 25 -18.19 2.88 5.58
CA THR A 25 -16.99 2.24 6.08
C THR A 25 -17.00 0.92 5.33
N GLU A 26 -16.29 0.86 4.21
CA GLU A 26 -15.82 -0.41 3.71
C GLU A 26 -15.21 -1.08 4.93
N GLY A 27 -15.91 -2.12 5.39
CA GLY A 27 -15.68 -2.71 6.69
C GLY A 27 -14.27 -3.21 6.84
N PHE A 28 -13.48 -2.46 7.56
CA PHE A 28 -12.37 -2.98 8.32
C PHE A 28 -12.93 -3.53 9.64
N GLU A 29 -13.65 -4.64 9.57
CA GLU A 29 -13.97 -5.44 10.77
C GLU A 29 -12.72 -6.09 11.39
N ASP A 30 -11.54 -5.94 10.74
CA ASP A 30 -10.27 -6.50 11.19
C ASP A 30 -9.31 -5.46 11.79
N THR A 31 -9.78 -4.26 12.16
CA THR A 31 -8.94 -3.19 12.72
C THR A 31 -8.15 -3.64 13.97
N GLU A 32 -8.72 -4.48 14.80
CA GLU A 32 -8.08 -4.96 16.03
C GLU A 32 -6.96 -6.00 15.75
N LEU A 33 -7.12 -6.82 14.71
CA LEU A 33 -6.09 -7.75 14.25
C LEU A 33 -4.92 -7.03 13.58
N ILE A 34 -5.22 -6.01 12.76
CA ILE A 34 -4.21 -5.19 12.09
C ILE A 34 -3.42 -4.35 13.10
N GLU A 35 -4.03 -3.80 14.15
CA GLU A 35 -3.32 -3.04 15.18
C GLU A 35 -2.29 -3.89 15.94
N ASN A 36 -2.58 -5.13 16.23
CA ASN A 36 -1.63 -6.04 16.87
C ASN A 36 -0.44 -6.43 15.94
N TYR A 37 -0.65 -6.41 14.62
CA TYR A 37 0.40 -6.66 13.62
C TYR A 37 1.08 -5.39 13.10
N LYS A 38 0.52 -4.22 13.31
CA LYS A 38 1.14 -2.90 13.04
C LYS A 38 2.40 -2.64 13.89
N SER A 39 3.10 -3.66 14.26
CA SER A 39 4.41 -3.53 14.85
C SER A 39 5.34 -2.92 13.81
N VAL A 40 5.69 -1.66 14.03
CA VAL A 40 6.74 -0.93 13.29
C VAL A 40 7.97 -1.82 13.10
N ASP A 41 8.23 -2.74 14.01
CA ASP A 41 9.35 -3.67 13.96
C ASP A 41 9.19 -4.77 12.90
N SER A 42 7.96 -5.25 12.63
CA SER A 42 7.75 -6.25 11.57
C SER A 42 7.97 -5.62 10.18
N THR A 43 7.47 -4.40 9.97
CA THR A 43 7.70 -3.65 8.74
C THR A 43 9.18 -3.29 8.55
N LYS A 44 9.86 -2.85 9.60
CA LYS A 44 11.32 -2.60 9.56
C LYS A 44 12.12 -3.86 9.22
N ARG A 45 11.70 -5.02 9.74
CA ARG A 45 12.32 -6.32 9.42
C ARG A 45 12.14 -6.66 7.95
N LEU A 46 10.92 -6.48 7.43
CA LEU A 46 10.62 -6.71 6.02
C LEU A 46 11.45 -5.79 5.11
N ILE A 47 11.51 -4.49 5.41
CA ILE A 47 12.34 -3.52 4.67
C ILE A 47 13.80 -3.98 4.59
N ARG A 48 14.39 -4.39 5.71
CA ARG A 48 15.79 -4.87 5.73
C ARG A 48 15.98 -6.10 4.85
N LYS A 49 15.07 -7.09 4.95
CA LYS A 49 15.14 -8.31 4.13
C LYS A 49 15.04 -8.00 2.64
N VAL A 50 14.11 -7.12 2.23
CA VAL A 50 13.92 -6.73 0.83
C VAL A 50 15.13 -5.95 0.33
N LYS A 51 15.61 -4.98 1.13
CA LYS A 51 16.85 -4.24 0.84
C LYS A 51 18.03 -5.19 0.57
N ASP A 52 18.27 -6.14 1.48
CA ASP A 52 19.37 -7.11 1.34
C ASP A 52 19.26 -7.95 0.05
N VAL A 53 18.01 -8.28 -0.36
CA VAL A 53 17.79 -9.02 -1.61
C VAL A 53 18.06 -8.13 -2.82
N PHE A 54 17.58 -6.90 -2.82
CA PHE A 54 17.77 -5.97 -3.94
C PHE A 54 19.26 -5.61 -4.11
N ASP A 55 19.95 -5.30 -3.02
CA ASP A 55 21.39 -5.02 -3.03
C ASP A 55 22.19 -6.21 -3.56
N SER A 56 21.79 -7.45 -3.22
CA SER A 56 22.47 -8.67 -3.71
C SER A 56 22.15 -9.02 -5.16
N GLY A 57 21.08 -8.48 -5.70
CA GLY A 57 20.57 -8.74 -7.05
C GLY A 57 20.79 -7.61 -8.05
N ASP A 58 21.55 -6.58 -7.67
CA ASP A 58 21.84 -5.40 -8.52
C ASP A 58 20.58 -4.68 -9.00
N VAL A 59 19.46 -4.74 -8.25
CA VAL A 59 18.23 -4.01 -8.56
C VAL A 59 18.36 -2.59 -8.03
N ASN A 60 18.34 -1.60 -8.92
CA ASN A 60 18.35 -0.20 -8.55
C ASN A 60 16.95 0.22 -8.08
N TYR A 61 16.84 0.77 -6.88
CA TYR A 61 15.58 1.21 -6.31
C TYR A 61 15.73 2.52 -5.54
N TRP A 62 14.60 3.19 -5.35
CA TRP A 62 14.48 4.33 -4.44
C TRP A 62 13.19 4.23 -3.63
N ILE A 63 13.12 4.95 -2.53
CA ILE A 63 11.90 5.07 -1.72
C ILE A 63 11.07 6.27 -2.18
N HIS A 64 9.75 6.17 -2.05
CA HIS A 64 8.83 7.19 -2.52
C HIS A 64 7.74 7.47 -1.47
N THR A 65 6.95 8.52 -1.70
CA THR A 65 5.77 8.88 -0.90
C THR A 65 6.04 8.93 0.61
N GLU A 66 5.23 8.23 1.41
CA GLU A 66 5.33 8.21 2.87
C GLU A 66 6.63 7.59 3.39
N ALA A 67 7.21 6.63 2.66
CA ALA A 67 8.49 6.03 3.02
C ALA A 67 9.62 7.07 2.97
N LEU A 68 9.63 7.92 1.93
CA LEU A 68 10.60 9.02 1.80
C LEU A 68 10.37 10.09 2.88
N LEU A 69 9.12 10.50 3.11
CA LEU A 69 8.77 11.47 4.15
C LEU A 69 9.20 10.97 5.53
N GLY A 70 8.91 9.70 5.85
CA GLY A 70 9.35 9.07 7.10
C GLY A 70 10.86 9.07 7.28
N ALA A 71 11.61 8.76 6.21
CA ALA A 71 13.07 8.76 6.24
C ALA A 71 13.66 10.16 6.45
N VAL A 72 13.08 11.19 5.84
CA VAL A 72 13.58 12.58 5.93
C VAL A 72 13.22 13.21 7.28
N ASP A 73 11.94 13.17 7.66
CA ASP A 73 11.44 13.91 8.82
C ASP A 73 11.64 13.17 10.14
N TYR A 74 11.42 11.85 10.13
CA TYR A 74 11.42 11.05 11.37
C TYR A 74 12.64 10.13 11.51
N LYS A 75 13.47 10.01 10.47
CA LYS A 75 14.58 9.04 10.39
C LYS A 75 14.14 7.58 10.63
N THR A 76 12.88 7.30 10.35
CA THR A 76 12.23 5.99 10.52
C THR A 76 11.00 5.91 9.61
N ILE A 77 10.19 4.84 9.76
CA ILE A 77 8.88 4.74 9.10
C ILE A 77 7.98 5.87 9.60
N HIS A 78 7.22 6.47 8.70
CA HIS A 78 6.23 7.49 9.06
C HIS A 78 5.23 6.94 10.09
N PRO A 79 4.95 7.64 11.20
CA PRO A 79 4.14 7.12 12.32
C PRO A 79 2.71 6.71 11.93
N TRP A 80 2.16 7.33 10.90
CA TRP A 80 0.79 7.10 10.41
C TRP A 80 0.77 6.34 9.08
N GLY A 81 1.97 6.07 8.51
CA GLY A 81 2.11 5.39 7.23
C GLY A 81 2.12 3.88 7.40
N ASP A 82 1.24 3.20 6.71
CA ASP A 82 1.19 1.74 6.59
C ASP A 82 1.71 1.26 5.22
N ASN A 83 1.92 2.19 4.30
CA ASN A 83 2.41 1.91 2.95
C ASN A 83 3.90 2.22 2.83
N ILE A 84 4.66 1.21 2.48
CA ILE A 84 6.07 1.35 2.13
C ILE A 84 6.20 1.14 0.62
N ASP A 85 6.57 2.21 -0.08
CA ASP A 85 6.73 2.19 -1.52
C ASP A 85 8.21 2.23 -1.87
N PHE A 86 8.69 1.17 -2.52
CA PHE A 86 9.93 1.12 -3.26
C PHE A 86 9.61 1.30 -4.74
N CYS A 87 10.46 2.01 -5.45
CA CYS A 87 10.30 2.25 -6.86
C CYS A 87 11.50 1.70 -7.61
N ILE A 88 11.25 1.14 -8.78
CA ILE A 88 12.27 0.70 -9.71
C ILE A 88 11.95 1.21 -11.11
N LEU A 89 12.93 1.25 -11.99
CA LEU A 89 12.68 1.48 -13.41
C LEU A 89 12.28 0.17 -14.10
N ASP A 90 11.50 0.28 -15.16
CA ASP A 90 11.03 -0.85 -15.96
C ASP A 90 12.17 -1.70 -16.54
N ARG A 91 13.36 -1.10 -16.77
CA ARG A 91 14.57 -1.83 -17.15
C ARG A 91 15.05 -2.81 -16.09
N ASP A 92 14.79 -2.55 -14.80
CA ASP A 92 15.18 -3.40 -13.67
C ASP A 92 14.10 -4.44 -13.33
N GLU A 93 12.92 -4.39 -13.95
CA GLU A 93 11.78 -5.28 -13.66
C GLU A 93 12.14 -6.77 -13.88
N LYS A 94 12.89 -7.06 -14.93
CA LYS A 94 13.33 -8.44 -15.21
C LYS A 94 14.24 -8.98 -14.12
N ASP A 95 15.11 -8.13 -13.59
CA ASP A 95 16.05 -8.52 -12.54
C ASP A 95 15.29 -8.73 -11.23
N LEU A 96 14.30 -7.91 -10.91
CA LEU A 96 13.38 -8.15 -9.80
C LEU A 96 12.71 -9.53 -9.91
N ILE A 97 12.17 -9.88 -11.07
CA ILE A 97 11.50 -11.18 -11.28
C ILE A 97 12.49 -12.35 -11.10
N ASN A 98 13.73 -12.20 -11.56
CA ASN A 98 14.77 -13.20 -11.38
C ASN A 98 15.11 -13.46 -9.90
N LEU A 99 14.86 -12.49 -9.02
CA LEU A 99 15.08 -12.63 -7.57
C LEU A 99 14.02 -13.48 -6.87
N LYS A 100 12.94 -13.90 -7.53
CA LYS A 100 11.85 -14.66 -6.92
C LYS A 100 12.34 -15.85 -6.07
N LYS A 101 13.28 -16.65 -6.61
CA LYS A 101 13.85 -17.78 -5.86
C LYS A 101 14.65 -17.36 -4.63
N ILE A 102 15.28 -16.19 -4.66
CA ILE A 102 16.04 -15.65 -3.52
C ILE A 102 15.07 -15.12 -2.47
N LEU A 103 14.00 -14.44 -2.89
CA LEU A 103 12.90 -14.00 -2.01
C LEU A 103 12.30 -15.20 -1.27
N GLU A 104 11.93 -16.26 -1.99
CA GLU A 104 11.37 -17.48 -1.40
C GLU A 104 12.30 -18.12 -0.35
N LYS A 105 13.62 -18.20 -0.60
CA LYS A 105 14.60 -18.68 0.37
C LYS A 105 14.68 -17.82 1.64
N LYS A 106 14.29 -16.54 1.56
CA LYS A 106 14.24 -15.63 2.70
C LYS A 106 12.84 -15.55 3.33
N ASN A 107 11.95 -16.49 2.96
CA ASN A 107 10.55 -16.55 3.40
C ASN A 107 9.73 -15.32 2.97
N LEU A 108 10.02 -14.81 1.77
CA LEU A 108 9.30 -13.69 1.15
C LEU A 108 8.53 -14.18 -0.08
N GLY A 109 7.29 -13.69 -0.21
CA GLY A 109 6.45 -13.84 -1.40
C GLY A 109 6.50 -12.58 -2.25
N ILE A 110 6.15 -12.75 -3.52
CA ILE A 110 5.96 -11.65 -4.47
C ILE A 110 4.66 -11.88 -5.23
N SER A 111 3.78 -10.89 -5.31
CA SER A 111 2.57 -10.89 -6.12
C SER A 111 2.52 -9.63 -6.99
N GLU A 112 1.83 -9.74 -8.11
CA GLU A 112 1.67 -8.66 -9.08
C GLU A 112 0.42 -7.82 -8.74
N PHE A 113 0.45 -6.52 -9.00
CA PHE A 113 -0.71 -5.64 -8.95
C PHE A 113 -0.61 -4.56 -10.04
N PHE A 114 -1.63 -3.73 -10.21
CA PHE A 114 -1.77 -2.82 -11.35
C PHE A 114 -0.61 -1.82 -11.55
N ALA A 115 0.18 -1.50 -10.52
CA ALA A 115 1.30 -0.55 -10.59
C ALA A 115 2.67 -1.22 -10.45
N GLY A 116 2.74 -2.56 -10.37
CA GLY A 116 3.98 -3.32 -10.20
C GLY A 116 3.81 -4.57 -9.34
N TYR A 117 4.55 -4.67 -8.23
CA TYR A 117 4.60 -5.87 -7.40
C TYR A 117 4.44 -5.54 -5.92
N ARG A 118 4.00 -6.54 -5.13
CA ARG A 118 4.03 -6.52 -3.67
C ARG A 118 4.97 -7.61 -3.15
N ILE A 119 5.86 -7.24 -2.25
CA ILE A 119 6.71 -8.20 -1.54
C ILE A 119 6.26 -8.25 -0.09
N TYR A 120 6.06 -9.46 0.45
CA TYR A 120 5.51 -9.70 1.79
C TYR A 120 6.15 -10.92 2.44
N GLU A 121 6.07 -11.05 3.75
CA GLU A 121 6.50 -12.26 4.46
C GLU A 121 5.47 -13.40 4.27
N LEU A 122 5.93 -14.60 3.87
CA LEU A 122 5.06 -15.77 3.66
C LEU A 122 4.37 -16.25 4.95
N ASN A 123 4.91 -15.91 6.10
CA ASN A 123 4.29 -16.15 7.41
C ASN A 123 3.61 -14.89 7.98
N GLY A 124 3.40 -13.86 7.18
CA GLY A 124 2.65 -12.67 7.54
C GLY A 124 1.17 -12.94 7.76
N MET A 125 0.43 -11.93 8.22
CA MET A 125 -1.01 -12.02 8.42
C MET A 125 -1.74 -12.10 7.08
N GLU A 126 -2.64 -13.06 6.94
CA GLU A 126 -3.51 -13.18 5.78
C GLU A 126 -4.50 -12.02 5.75
N LEU A 127 -4.67 -11.43 4.58
CA LEU A 127 -5.66 -10.38 4.34
C LEU A 127 -6.85 -10.97 3.57
N PRO A 128 -8.09 -10.65 3.95
CA PRO A 128 -9.27 -11.14 3.24
C PRO A 128 -9.23 -10.77 1.75
N LYS A 129 -9.44 -11.76 0.88
CA LYS A 129 -9.48 -11.61 -0.60
C LYS A 129 -8.19 -11.06 -1.24
N ALA A 130 -7.07 -11.04 -0.53
CA ALA A 130 -5.78 -10.64 -1.06
C ALA A 130 -4.91 -11.87 -1.37
N ASP A 131 -4.05 -11.76 -2.37
CA ASP A 131 -3.04 -12.76 -2.72
C ASP A 131 -1.67 -12.47 -2.09
N TYR A 132 -1.64 -11.51 -1.18
CA TYR A 132 -0.47 -11.08 -0.41
C TYR A 132 -0.81 -11.03 1.09
N ARG A 133 0.20 -10.78 1.92
CA ARG A 133 0.09 -10.78 3.39
C ARG A 133 0.61 -9.48 3.98
N TYR A 134 0.21 -9.18 5.19
CA TYR A 134 0.68 -8.00 5.92
C TYR A 134 1.81 -8.40 6.91
N PRO A 135 2.88 -7.58 7.07
CA PRO A 135 3.18 -6.37 6.30
C PRO A 135 3.67 -6.66 4.88
N PHE A 136 3.55 -5.68 4.01
CA PHE A 136 4.02 -5.76 2.63
C PHE A 136 4.71 -4.44 2.21
N ILE A 137 5.50 -4.53 1.14
CA ILE A 137 6.14 -3.41 0.46
C ILE A 137 5.62 -3.38 -0.96
N ASN A 138 5.14 -2.24 -1.43
CA ASN A 138 4.82 -2.04 -2.84
C ASN A 138 6.11 -1.78 -3.61
N ILE A 139 6.25 -2.39 -4.76
CA ILE A 139 7.32 -2.13 -5.73
C ILE A 139 6.66 -1.50 -6.95
N LEU A 140 6.73 -0.19 -7.03
CA LEU A 140 6.15 0.59 -8.11
C LEU A 140 7.10 0.60 -9.31
N ILE A 141 6.58 0.32 -10.50
CA ILE A 141 7.36 0.35 -11.74
C ILE A 141 7.21 1.72 -12.39
N PHE A 142 8.34 2.32 -12.71
CA PHE A 142 8.39 3.59 -13.44
C PHE A 142 9.08 3.42 -14.78
N THR A 143 8.59 4.13 -15.76
CA THR A 143 9.24 4.24 -17.09
C THR A 143 9.91 5.59 -17.21
N GLU A 144 11.16 5.59 -17.66
CA GLU A 144 11.92 6.80 -17.97
C GLU A 144 11.63 7.23 -19.42
N SER A 145 11.23 8.47 -19.60
CA SER A 145 11.08 9.15 -20.89
C SER A 145 11.96 10.38 -20.90
N GLU A 146 12.26 10.95 -22.06
CA GLU A 146 13.27 12.00 -22.28
C GLU A 146 13.35 13.09 -21.19
N ASP A 147 12.22 13.49 -20.61
CA ASP A 147 12.16 14.52 -19.55
C ASP A 147 11.33 14.13 -18.31
N LYS A 148 10.86 12.88 -18.20
CA LYS A 148 9.91 12.48 -17.16
C LYS A 148 10.10 11.04 -16.72
N ILE A 149 9.81 10.80 -15.45
CA ILE A 149 9.64 9.47 -14.90
C ILE A 149 8.14 9.29 -14.61
N ILE A 150 7.53 8.26 -15.18
CA ILE A 150 6.08 8.04 -15.15
C ILE A 150 5.81 6.65 -14.59
N ILE A 151 4.79 6.51 -13.74
CA ILE A 151 4.34 5.19 -13.28
C ILE A 151 3.86 4.39 -14.49
N LYS A 152 4.36 3.17 -14.63
CA LYS A 152 3.91 2.21 -15.63
C LYS A 152 2.50 1.74 -15.24
N SER A 153 1.52 2.01 -16.08
CA SER A 153 0.12 1.60 -15.91
C SER A 153 -0.26 0.49 -16.88
#